data_9f72e0eafbb34cc95ad089fda98bb072
#
_entry.id   9f72e0eafbb34cc95ad089fda98bb072
#
_cell.length_a   1.000
_cell.length_b   1.000
_cell.length_c   1.000
_cell.angle_alpha   90.00
_cell.angle_beta   90.00
_cell.angle_gamma   90.00
#
_symmetry.space_group_name_H-M   'P 1'
#
loop_
_entity.id
_entity.type
_entity.pdbx_description
1 polymer ?
#
loop_
_entity_poly.entity_id
_entity_poly.type
_entity_poly.pdbx_seq_one_letter_code
_entity_poly.pdbx_strand_id
1 'polypeptide(L)'
;GYSSAASDVYKRQDLRGVDYNDSKWDDLLDEMSIDDLQQTIGFGGYQTAAVDSIGKVRTNDCDGPASINNNFTGVGSVGFPAATLIGMTWSKDLAHDFGDSIGKMANEMNTSGWYGPAMNIHRTAFAGRNFEYYSEDGVLSGAMAANAIAGAQEHGVYAYMKHFALNDQEGNRTSMLATWSNEQAIREIYLKPFEMSVKDADCHAVMSSFNYIGSRWAGGCKELLQNVLRGEWGFLGFVETDYFGVYGYMTADQGVRNGSDLMLCTTGNDFNKMTVLTNSSKQAMRTSAKNILYTVVNSRAYEAENLNPGMAKWKIVLIGADVVAALLIVGLEYTAIKNYKKRKEEEEEV
;
A
#
# COMPACT_ATOMS: atom_id res chain seq x y z
N GLY A 1 20.60 30.10 -17.55
CA GLY A 1 19.41 29.94 -18.35
C GLY A 1 19.05 28.48 -18.47
N TYR A 2 18.15 28.00 -17.60
CA TYR A 2 17.53 26.70 -17.81
C TYR A 2 16.55 26.86 -18.97
N SER A 3 16.76 26.11 -20.05
CA SER A 3 15.95 26.17 -21.24
C SER A 3 14.57 25.54 -20.96
N SER A 4 13.56 26.13 -21.56
CA SER A 4 12.16 25.73 -21.57
C SER A 4 11.87 24.40 -22.28
N ALA A 5 12.74 23.41 -22.18
CA ALA A 5 12.52 22.05 -22.69
C ALA A 5 11.77 21.13 -21.72
N ALA A 6 11.33 21.65 -20.57
CA ALA A 6 10.60 20.89 -19.56
C ALA A 6 9.08 20.77 -19.84
N SER A 7 8.60 21.12 -21.04
CA SER A 7 7.16 21.13 -21.31
C SER A 7 6.60 19.87 -21.96
N ASP A 8 7.45 18.86 -22.27
CA ASP A 8 7.02 17.60 -22.91
C ASP A 8 7.26 16.36 -22.03
N VAL A 9 7.48 16.56 -20.72
CA VAL A 9 7.61 15.44 -19.81
C VAL A 9 6.23 14.84 -19.57
N TYR A 10 6.12 13.55 -19.82
CA TYR A 10 4.89 12.78 -19.58
C TYR A 10 4.42 13.01 -18.15
N LYS A 11 3.18 13.50 -17.97
CA LYS A 11 2.56 13.48 -16.66
C LYS A 11 2.41 12.02 -16.27
N ARG A 12 2.72 11.66 -15.02
CA ARG A 12 2.67 10.28 -14.49
C ARG A 12 1.38 9.54 -14.80
N GLN A 13 0.26 10.24 -14.79
CA GLN A 13 -1.03 9.68 -15.21
C GLN A 13 -1.00 9.16 -16.65
N ASP A 14 -0.11 9.68 -17.49
CA ASP A 14 0.07 9.26 -18.88
C ASP A 14 0.81 7.90 -18.98
N LEU A 15 1.41 7.44 -17.86
CA LEU A 15 2.02 6.12 -17.75
C LEU A 15 1.05 5.03 -17.25
N ARG A 16 -0.20 5.39 -16.92
CA ARG A 16 -1.21 4.40 -16.55
C ARG A 16 -1.49 3.47 -17.74
N GLY A 17 -1.35 2.16 -17.52
CA GLY A 17 -1.53 1.15 -18.56
C GLY A 17 -0.36 0.99 -19.53
N VAL A 18 0.74 1.74 -19.33
CA VAL A 18 1.96 1.58 -20.15
C VAL A 18 2.71 0.33 -19.70
N ASP A 19 3.21 -0.46 -20.67
CA ASP A 19 3.98 -1.68 -20.40
C ASP A 19 5.16 -1.40 -19.47
N TYR A 20 5.44 -2.34 -18.56
CA TYR A 20 6.53 -2.21 -17.60
C TYR A 20 7.90 -1.97 -18.26
N ASN A 21 8.12 -2.53 -19.47
CA ASN A 21 9.40 -2.42 -20.19
C ASN A 21 9.46 -1.22 -21.15
N ASP A 22 8.45 -0.36 -21.20
CA ASP A 22 8.46 0.84 -22.04
C ASP A 22 9.52 1.84 -21.54
N SER A 23 10.27 2.43 -22.46
CA SER A 23 11.33 3.41 -22.15
C SER A 23 10.84 4.68 -21.47
N LYS A 24 9.56 5.02 -21.57
CA LYS A 24 8.95 6.16 -20.87
C LYS A 24 9.15 6.12 -19.35
N TRP A 25 9.30 4.91 -18.77
CA TRP A 25 9.64 4.77 -17.35
C TRP A 25 11.05 5.28 -17.06
N ASP A 26 12.00 5.05 -17.98
CA ASP A 26 13.38 5.54 -17.81
C ASP A 26 13.42 7.05 -17.91
N ASP A 27 12.65 7.65 -18.83
CA ASP A 27 12.53 9.10 -18.95
C ASP A 27 12.01 9.75 -17.66
N LEU A 28 10.97 9.16 -17.03
CA LEU A 28 10.46 9.62 -15.75
C LEU A 28 11.50 9.47 -14.61
N LEU A 29 12.21 8.35 -14.58
CA LEU A 29 13.23 8.09 -13.56
C LEU A 29 14.47 8.99 -13.71
N ASP A 30 14.74 9.53 -14.90
CA ASP A 30 15.84 10.47 -15.14
C ASP A 30 15.59 11.83 -14.49
N GLU A 31 14.35 12.17 -14.20
CA GLU A 31 13.97 13.39 -13.45
C GLU A 31 14.21 13.28 -11.94
N MET A 32 14.33 12.05 -11.42
CA MET A 32 14.48 11.82 -9.98
C MET A 32 15.92 12.05 -9.53
N SER A 33 16.08 12.91 -8.54
CA SER A 33 17.34 13.05 -7.81
C SER A 33 17.64 11.82 -6.95
N ILE A 34 18.86 11.73 -6.43
CA ILE A 34 19.21 10.69 -5.44
C ILE A 34 18.34 10.79 -4.18
N ASP A 35 18.04 12.01 -3.76
CA ASP A 35 17.19 12.24 -2.58
C ASP A 35 15.75 11.78 -2.86
N ASP A 36 15.21 12.00 -4.05
CA ASP A 36 13.91 11.47 -4.46
C ASP A 36 13.88 9.93 -4.45
N LEU A 37 14.93 9.30 -4.97
CA LEU A 37 15.06 7.84 -4.93
C LEU A 37 15.13 7.32 -3.48
N GLN A 38 15.91 7.97 -2.62
CA GLN A 38 16.00 7.63 -1.18
C GLN A 38 14.65 7.84 -0.46
N GLN A 39 13.95 8.92 -0.79
CA GLN A 39 12.61 9.20 -0.26
C GLN A 39 11.63 8.10 -0.68
N THR A 40 11.66 7.70 -1.94
CA THR A 40 10.75 6.70 -2.50
C THR A 40 10.93 5.34 -1.84
N ILE A 41 12.17 4.89 -1.63
CA ILE A 41 12.46 3.56 -1.07
C ILE A 41 12.39 3.52 0.46
N GLY A 42 12.62 4.65 1.14
CA GLY A 42 12.87 4.66 2.59
C GLY A 42 11.63 4.82 3.46
N PHE A 43 10.50 5.26 2.91
CA PHE A 43 9.35 5.69 3.70
C PHE A 43 8.05 5.05 3.23
N GLY A 44 7.96 3.72 3.41
CA GLY A 44 6.81 2.90 3.04
C GLY A 44 5.76 2.73 4.15
N GLY A 45 6.03 3.23 5.37
CA GLY A 45 5.14 2.97 6.50
C GLY A 45 3.72 3.51 6.30
N TYR A 46 2.77 2.63 6.01
CA TYR A 46 1.35 2.92 5.72
C TYR A 46 1.14 3.88 4.54
N GLN A 47 2.06 3.87 3.61
CA GLN A 47 2.04 4.75 2.43
C GLN A 47 3.06 4.32 1.38
N THR A 48 2.95 4.88 0.17
CA THR A 48 4.10 5.15 -0.67
C THR A 48 4.32 6.66 -0.69
N ALA A 49 5.56 7.12 -0.44
CA ALA A 49 5.83 8.54 -0.25
C ALA A 49 5.50 9.40 -1.49
N ALA A 50 5.09 10.64 -1.28
CA ALA A 50 5.02 11.64 -2.35
C ALA A 50 6.43 11.98 -2.85
N VAL A 51 6.56 12.32 -4.14
CA VAL A 51 7.80 12.79 -4.77
C VAL A 51 7.46 13.98 -5.66
N ASP A 52 7.73 15.19 -5.17
CA ASP A 52 7.27 16.43 -5.79
C ASP A 52 7.94 16.69 -7.15
N SER A 53 9.21 16.32 -7.33
CA SER A 53 9.95 16.52 -8.57
C SER A 53 9.28 15.90 -9.80
N ILE A 54 8.74 14.69 -9.60
CA ILE A 54 7.93 13.99 -10.59
C ILE A 54 6.44 14.08 -10.27
N GLY A 55 6.04 14.84 -9.17
CA GLY A 55 4.72 15.04 -8.57
C GLY A 55 3.99 13.73 -8.36
N LYS A 56 4.66 12.67 -7.95
CA LYS A 56 4.03 11.45 -7.46
C LYS A 56 3.20 11.76 -6.24
N VAL A 57 1.93 11.35 -6.25
CA VAL A 57 1.07 11.50 -5.07
C VAL A 57 1.46 10.51 -3.98
N ARG A 58 1.22 10.90 -2.73
CA ARG A 58 1.27 9.97 -1.61
C ARG A 58 0.08 9.01 -1.69
N THR A 59 0.30 7.73 -1.44
CA THR A 59 -0.79 6.78 -1.20
C THR A 59 -1.08 6.64 0.28
N ASN A 60 -2.22 6.07 0.58
CA ASN A 60 -2.62 5.64 1.91
C ASN A 60 -2.71 4.12 1.88
N ASP A 61 -1.90 3.46 2.72
CA ASP A 61 -1.90 2.01 2.81
C ASP A 61 -2.32 1.61 4.22
N CYS A 62 -3.04 0.52 4.36
CA CYS A 62 -3.64 0.11 5.61
C CYS A 62 -3.37 -1.35 5.92
N ASP A 63 -3.24 -1.64 7.22
CA ASP A 63 -3.07 -2.98 7.74
C ASP A 63 -4.44 -3.67 7.96
N GLY A 64 -4.39 -4.89 8.44
CA GLY A 64 -5.53 -5.69 8.82
C GLY A 64 -5.92 -6.73 7.76
N PRO A 65 -5.38 -7.97 7.81
CA PRO A 65 -5.77 -9.02 6.85
C PRO A 65 -7.27 -9.32 6.81
N ALA A 66 -7.98 -9.15 7.91
CA ALA A 66 -9.44 -9.33 7.98
C ALA A 66 -10.21 -7.99 8.09
N SER A 67 -9.58 -6.86 7.74
CA SER A 67 -10.18 -5.52 7.84
C SER A 67 -9.30 -4.50 7.13
N ILE A 68 -9.72 -3.24 7.16
CA ILE A 68 -8.88 -2.07 6.87
C ILE A 68 -8.60 -1.37 8.19
N ASN A 69 -7.34 -1.20 8.56
CA ASN A 69 -6.95 -0.54 9.79
C ASN A 69 -5.67 0.28 9.62
N ASN A 70 -5.71 1.52 10.10
CA ASN A 70 -4.54 2.40 10.11
C ASN A 70 -4.46 3.16 11.43
N ASN A 71 -3.56 2.74 12.30
CA ASN A 71 -3.38 3.31 13.64
C ASN A 71 -2.90 4.77 13.63
N PHE A 72 -2.32 5.26 12.53
CA PHE A 72 -1.81 6.64 12.41
C PHE A 72 -2.91 7.62 12.00
N THR A 73 -3.86 7.17 11.18
CA THR A 73 -4.96 8.02 10.70
C THR A 73 -6.26 7.79 11.46
N GLY A 74 -6.33 6.75 12.27
CA GLY A 74 -7.55 6.33 12.94
C GLY A 74 -8.59 5.67 12.02
N VAL A 75 -8.22 5.39 10.76
CA VAL A 75 -9.09 4.68 9.82
C VAL A 75 -9.26 3.23 10.30
N GLY A 76 -10.49 2.76 10.37
CA GLY A 76 -10.83 1.40 10.74
C GLY A 76 -12.17 0.97 10.15
N SER A 77 -12.21 -0.22 9.55
CA SER A 77 -13.42 -0.85 9.02
C SER A 77 -14.04 -1.82 10.01
N VAL A 78 -15.18 -2.38 9.64
CA VAL A 78 -15.68 -3.62 10.27
C VAL A 78 -14.67 -4.75 10.06
N GLY A 79 -14.61 -5.69 11.01
CA GLY A 79 -13.80 -6.90 10.86
C GLY A 79 -14.58 -7.99 10.14
N PHE A 80 -13.91 -8.69 9.24
CA PHE A 80 -14.42 -9.90 8.59
C PHE A 80 -14.04 -11.15 9.39
N PRO A 81 -14.61 -12.32 9.06
CA PRO A 81 -14.17 -13.58 9.61
C PRO A 81 -12.66 -13.80 9.43
N ALA A 82 -12.04 -14.51 10.35
CA ALA A 82 -10.64 -14.88 10.25
C ALA A 82 -10.36 -15.66 8.96
N ALA A 83 -9.17 -15.49 8.38
CA ALA A 83 -8.78 -16.17 7.14
C ALA A 83 -8.91 -17.69 7.23
N THR A 84 -8.62 -18.29 8.41
CA THR A 84 -8.86 -19.71 8.67
C THR A 84 -10.30 -20.12 8.39
N LEU A 85 -11.30 -19.31 8.82
CA LEU A 85 -12.70 -19.60 8.55
C LEU A 85 -13.03 -19.49 7.07
N ILE A 86 -12.49 -18.49 6.38
CA ILE A 86 -12.64 -18.35 4.92
C ILE A 86 -12.05 -19.59 4.22
N GLY A 87 -10.85 -20.04 4.63
CA GLY A 87 -10.22 -21.25 4.13
C GLY A 87 -11.08 -22.51 4.32
N MET A 88 -11.74 -22.63 5.47
CA MET A 88 -12.63 -23.76 5.81
C MET A 88 -13.88 -23.83 4.93
N THR A 89 -14.27 -22.75 4.26
CA THR A 89 -15.41 -22.75 3.33
C THR A 89 -15.15 -23.49 2.04
N TRP A 90 -13.90 -23.65 1.63
CA TRP A 90 -13.48 -24.20 0.34
C TRP A 90 -14.09 -23.45 -0.87
N SER A 91 -14.62 -22.26 -0.66
CA SER A 91 -15.32 -21.47 -1.66
C SER A 91 -14.44 -20.33 -2.17
N LYS A 92 -14.02 -20.42 -3.43
CA LYS A 92 -13.31 -19.35 -4.12
C LYS A 92 -14.19 -18.09 -4.26
N ASP A 93 -15.48 -18.27 -4.48
CA ASP A 93 -16.43 -17.16 -4.63
C ASP A 93 -16.54 -16.35 -3.33
N LEU A 94 -16.63 -17.02 -2.18
CA LEU A 94 -16.62 -16.34 -0.87
C LEU A 94 -15.29 -15.64 -0.58
N ALA A 95 -14.18 -16.21 -1.00
CA ALA A 95 -12.88 -15.55 -0.88
C ALA A 95 -12.79 -14.31 -1.78
N HIS A 96 -13.36 -14.38 -2.98
CA HIS A 96 -13.47 -13.24 -3.90
C HIS A 96 -14.40 -12.15 -3.33
N ASP A 97 -15.59 -12.51 -2.84
CA ASP A 97 -16.54 -11.59 -2.20
C ASP A 97 -15.92 -10.89 -0.98
N PHE A 98 -15.10 -11.59 -0.22
CA PHE A 98 -14.31 -10.99 0.86
C PHE A 98 -13.34 -9.93 0.31
N GLY A 99 -12.58 -10.25 -0.74
CA GLY A 99 -11.67 -9.32 -1.39
C GLY A 99 -12.39 -8.10 -1.99
N ASP A 100 -13.52 -8.33 -2.68
CA ASP A 100 -14.39 -7.28 -3.22
C ASP A 100 -14.88 -6.34 -2.12
N SER A 101 -15.28 -6.90 -0.97
CA SER A 101 -15.71 -6.10 0.17
C SER A 101 -14.58 -5.27 0.78
N ILE A 102 -13.37 -5.84 0.88
CA ILE A 102 -12.15 -5.09 1.27
C ILE A 102 -11.90 -3.95 0.30
N GLY A 103 -11.96 -4.18 -1.00
CA GLY A 103 -11.75 -3.16 -2.03
C GLY A 103 -12.77 -2.02 -1.95
N LYS A 104 -14.05 -2.32 -1.75
CA LYS A 104 -15.11 -1.33 -1.53
C LYS A 104 -14.85 -0.46 -0.32
N MET A 105 -14.53 -1.06 0.82
CA MET A 105 -14.19 -0.32 2.04
C MET A 105 -12.92 0.51 1.88
N ALA A 106 -11.91 -0.01 1.19
CA ALA A 106 -10.69 0.72 0.89
C ALA A 106 -10.98 2.00 0.09
N ASN A 107 -11.91 1.93 -0.90
CA ASN A 107 -12.36 3.09 -1.65
C ASN A 107 -13.05 4.12 -0.77
N GLU A 108 -13.96 3.71 0.11
CA GLU A 108 -14.64 4.60 1.05
C GLU A 108 -13.68 5.27 2.03
N MET A 109 -12.60 4.57 2.41
CA MET A 109 -11.59 5.03 3.38
C MET A 109 -10.37 5.68 2.74
N ASN A 110 -10.39 5.92 1.43
CA ASN A 110 -9.27 6.48 0.67
C ASN A 110 -7.96 5.70 0.88
N THR A 111 -8.04 4.37 0.85
CA THR A 111 -6.92 3.44 0.99
C THR A 111 -6.57 2.89 -0.39
N SER A 112 -5.29 2.93 -0.77
CA SER A 112 -4.81 2.45 -2.07
C SER A 112 -4.09 1.11 -1.96
N GLY A 113 -3.47 0.82 -0.82
CA GLY A 113 -2.80 -0.43 -0.54
C GLY A 113 -3.37 -1.14 0.69
N TRP A 114 -3.56 -2.44 0.60
CA TRP A 114 -4.02 -3.28 1.68
C TRP A 114 -2.95 -4.29 2.08
N TYR A 115 -2.43 -4.21 3.33
CA TYR A 115 -1.46 -5.17 3.86
C TYR A 115 -2.13 -6.52 4.14
N GLY A 116 -2.51 -7.19 3.09
CA GLY A 116 -3.19 -8.46 3.04
C GLY A 116 -3.44 -8.93 1.61
N PRO A 117 -3.87 -10.18 1.43
CA PRO A 117 -4.09 -11.18 2.48
C PRO A 117 -2.80 -11.78 3.02
N ALA A 118 -2.88 -12.34 4.24
CA ALA A 118 -1.80 -13.14 4.80
C ALA A 118 -2.03 -14.61 4.47
N MET A 119 -0.96 -15.33 4.07
CA MET A 119 -1.11 -16.67 3.48
C MET A 119 0.01 -17.65 3.84
N ASN A 120 0.71 -17.43 4.95
CA ASN A 120 1.70 -18.38 5.42
C ASN A 120 1.03 -19.71 5.81
N ILE A 121 1.82 -20.76 5.93
CA ILE A 121 1.32 -22.13 6.14
C ILE A 121 1.16 -22.41 7.63
N HIS A 122 0.02 -22.99 8.04
CA HIS A 122 -0.17 -23.50 9.39
C HIS A 122 0.78 -24.67 9.65
N ARG A 123 1.66 -24.54 10.65
CA ARG A 123 2.64 -25.57 11.03
C ARG A 123 2.37 -26.13 12.42
N THR A 124 2.14 -25.25 13.38
CA THR A 124 1.87 -25.60 14.76
C THR A 124 0.76 -24.70 15.31
N ALA A 125 -0.03 -25.23 16.24
CA ALA A 125 -1.04 -24.44 16.92
C ALA A 125 -0.46 -23.24 17.69
N PHE A 126 0.81 -23.27 18.03
CA PHE A 126 1.52 -22.23 18.79
C PHE A 126 2.20 -21.18 17.90
N ALA A 127 1.93 -21.18 16.58
CA ALA A 127 2.52 -20.23 15.65
C ALA A 127 2.25 -18.76 16.00
N GLY A 128 1.09 -18.47 16.58
CA GLY A 128 0.70 -17.12 17.04
C GLY A 128 -0.19 -16.36 16.06
N ARG A 129 -0.12 -16.64 14.74
CA ARG A 129 -0.89 -15.94 13.69
C ARG A 129 -1.68 -16.85 12.75
N ASN A 130 -1.92 -18.11 13.10
CA ASN A 130 -2.71 -19.02 12.28
C ASN A 130 -4.11 -18.49 11.94
N PHE A 131 -4.69 -17.66 12.81
CA PHE A 131 -6.02 -17.08 12.59
C PHE A 131 -6.10 -16.20 11.34
N GLU A 132 -5.02 -15.58 10.93
CA GLU A 132 -4.97 -14.73 9.74
C GLU A 132 -4.42 -15.42 8.48
N TYR A 133 -4.04 -16.70 8.59
CA TYR A 133 -3.60 -17.55 7.50
C TYR A 133 -4.69 -18.58 7.15
N TYR A 134 -4.77 -19.00 5.89
CA TYR A 134 -5.90 -19.79 5.42
C TYR A 134 -5.86 -21.26 5.87
N SER A 135 -4.72 -21.94 5.71
CA SER A 135 -4.63 -23.38 5.87
C SER A 135 -3.18 -23.89 6.07
N GLU A 136 -3.06 -25.18 6.39
CA GLU A 136 -1.81 -25.94 6.28
C GLU A 136 -1.54 -26.40 4.85
N ASP A 137 -2.54 -26.37 3.97
CA ASP A 137 -2.46 -26.77 2.56
C ASP A 137 -2.11 -25.55 1.69
N GLY A 138 -0.98 -25.63 0.98
CA GLY A 138 -0.49 -24.54 0.13
C GLY A 138 -1.38 -24.26 -1.08
N VAL A 139 -2.07 -25.27 -1.63
CA VAL A 139 -2.97 -25.09 -2.78
C VAL A 139 -4.28 -24.46 -2.34
N LEU A 140 -4.86 -24.92 -1.23
CA LEU A 140 -6.07 -24.29 -0.66
C LEU A 140 -5.79 -22.84 -0.26
N SER A 141 -4.68 -22.59 0.45
CA SER A 141 -4.27 -21.22 0.82
C SER A 141 -4.08 -20.34 -0.39
N GLY A 142 -3.43 -20.83 -1.44
CA GLY A 142 -3.24 -20.10 -2.69
C GLY A 142 -4.54 -19.81 -3.42
N ALA A 143 -5.44 -20.78 -3.50
CA ALA A 143 -6.74 -20.58 -4.14
C ALA A 143 -7.58 -19.52 -3.41
N MET A 144 -7.60 -19.53 -2.07
CA MET A 144 -8.33 -18.51 -1.29
C MET A 144 -7.67 -17.13 -1.42
N ALA A 145 -6.35 -17.06 -1.26
CA ALA A 145 -5.60 -15.81 -1.32
C ALA A 145 -5.70 -15.15 -2.71
N ALA A 146 -5.51 -15.91 -3.79
CA ALA A 146 -5.60 -15.38 -5.15
C ALA A 146 -6.98 -14.79 -5.46
N ASN A 147 -8.06 -15.43 -5.02
CA ASN A 147 -9.40 -14.90 -5.23
C ASN A 147 -9.67 -13.65 -4.36
N ALA A 148 -9.19 -13.61 -3.12
CA ALA A 148 -9.28 -12.41 -2.30
C ALA A 148 -8.49 -11.22 -2.89
N ILE A 149 -7.29 -11.48 -3.44
CA ILE A 149 -6.50 -10.46 -4.13
C ILE A 149 -7.25 -9.95 -5.38
N ALA A 150 -7.77 -10.86 -6.21
CA ALA A 150 -8.52 -10.49 -7.40
C ALA A 150 -9.70 -9.57 -7.06
N GLY A 151 -10.52 -9.93 -6.07
CA GLY A 151 -11.65 -9.10 -5.64
C GLY A 151 -11.23 -7.70 -5.15
N ALA A 152 -10.15 -7.58 -4.38
CA ALA A 152 -9.65 -6.29 -3.93
C ALA A 152 -9.10 -5.44 -5.10
N GLN A 153 -8.39 -6.06 -6.04
CA GLN A 153 -7.80 -5.39 -7.19
C GLN A 153 -8.83 -4.86 -8.20
N GLU A 154 -10.04 -5.43 -8.26
CA GLU A 154 -11.17 -4.90 -9.07
C GLU A 154 -11.54 -3.45 -8.68
N HIS A 155 -11.19 -3.03 -7.48
CA HIS A 155 -11.38 -1.68 -6.97
C HIS A 155 -10.12 -0.80 -7.08
N GLY A 156 -9.12 -1.22 -7.84
CA GLY A 156 -7.86 -0.51 -8.01
C GLY A 156 -6.97 -0.50 -6.76
N VAL A 157 -7.27 -1.31 -5.76
CA VAL A 157 -6.47 -1.49 -4.54
C VAL A 157 -5.38 -2.52 -4.82
N TYR A 158 -4.10 -2.19 -4.57
CA TYR A 158 -3.04 -3.20 -4.61
C TYR A 158 -2.97 -3.94 -3.28
N ALA A 159 -3.06 -5.26 -3.37
CA ALA A 159 -2.99 -6.16 -2.23
C ALA A 159 -1.53 -6.59 -1.98
N TYR A 160 -1.10 -6.53 -0.71
CA TYR A 160 0.23 -7.01 -0.31
C TYR A 160 0.12 -8.44 0.17
N MET A 161 0.44 -9.39 -0.69
CA MET A 161 0.55 -10.78 -0.24
C MET A 161 1.67 -10.91 0.80
N LYS A 162 1.35 -11.49 1.97
CA LYS A 162 2.29 -11.54 3.11
C LYS A 162 2.23 -12.86 3.88
N HIS A 163 3.27 -13.18 4.62
CA HIS A 163 4.60 -12.58 4.69
C HIS A 163 5.57 -13.44 3.91
N PHE A 164 6.22 -12.91 2.93
CA PHE A 164 7.03 -13.64 1.95
C PHE A 164 8.49 -13.77 2.40
N ALA A 165 8.93 -14.95 2.88
CA ALA A 165 8.21 -16.20 3.00
C ALA A 165 8.66 -16.95 4.28
N LEU A 166 8.00 -18.08 4.58
CA LEU A 166 8.29 -18.94 5.72
C LEU A 166 8.14 -18.26 7.10
N ASN A 167 7.22 -17.33 7.23
CA ASN A 167 6.88 -16.73 8.53
C ASN A 167 5.80 -17.58 9.24
N ASP A 168 6.17 -18.78 9.67
CA ASP A 168 5.24 -19.76 10.23
C ASP A 168 5.22 -19.77 11.76
N GLN A 169 5.95 -18.85 12.41
CA GLN A 169 5.94 -18.62 13.85
C GLN A 169 6.29 -17.17 14.19
N GLU A 170 5.71 -16.66 15.26
CA GLU A 170 5.95 -15.31 15.76
C GLU A 170 7.11 -15.25 16.77
N GLY A 171 7.35 -16.32 17.49
CA GLY A 171 8.43 -16.37 18.48
C GLY A 171 9.78 -16.08 17.85
N ASN A 172 10.48 -15.05 18.35
CA ASN A 172 11.82 -14.61 17.90
C ASN A 172 11.91 -14.15 16.43
N ARG A 173 10.80 -13.90 15.73
CA ARG A 173 10.81 -13.52 14.30
C ARG A 173 11.67 -12.29 14.00
N THR A 174 11.71 -11.30 14.91
CA THR A 174 12.51 -10.07 14.80
C THR A 174 13.94 -10.23 15.34
N SER A 175 14.31 -11.41 15.82
CA SER A 175 15.62 -11.73 16.38
C SER A 175 16.44 -12.66 15.47
N MET A 176 16.35 -12.46 14.16
CA MET A 176 17.05 -13.27 13.14
C MET A 176 16.67 -14.77 13.19
N LEU A 177 15.42 -15.08 13.46
CA LEU A 177 14.92 -16.45 13.45
C LEU A 177 15.28 -17.13 12.11
N ALA A 178 16.10 -18.17 12.14
CA ALA A 178 16.45 -18.95 10.97
C ALA A 178 15.38 -20.03 10.69
N THR A 179 14.74 -19.91 9.55
CA THR A 179 13.85 -20.95 9.01
C THR A 179 14.57 -21.69 7.91
N TRP A 180 14.28 -22.99 7.75
CA TRP A 180 14.90 -23.80 6.72
C TRP A 180 14.07 -25.04 6.43
N SER A 181 14.16 -25.49 5.20
CA SER A 181 13.58 -26.75 4.73
C SER A 181 14.34 -27.18 3.46
N ASN A 182 14.01 -28.34 2.90
CA ASN A 182 14.50 -28.68 1.58
C ASN A 182 13.77 -27.85 0.51
N GLU A 183 14.39 -27.70 -0.65
CA GLU A 183 13.87 -26.86 -1.73
C GLU A 183 12.49 -27.31 -2.22
N GLN A 184 12.26 -28.62 -2.31
CA GLN A 184 10.98 -29.17 -2.74
C GLN A 184 9.85 -28.72 -1.80
N ALA A 185 10.01 -28.89 -0.49
CA ALA A 185 9.01 -28.48 0.48
C ALA A 185 8.81 -26.96 0.47
N ILE A 186 9.89 -26.18 0.34
CA ILE A 186 9.79 -24.71 0.23
C ILE A 186 8.92 -24.34 -0.97
N ARG A 187 9.16 -24.90 -2.15
CA ARG A 187 8.44 -24.57 -3.38
C ARG A 187 7.00 -25.10 -3.42
N GLU A 188 6.79 -26.35 -3.04
CA GLU A 188 5.51 -27.03 -3.20
C GLU A 188 4.51 -26.71 -2.08
N ILE A 189 4.98 -26.28 -0.92
CA ILE A 189 4.14 -25.98 0.26
C ILE A 189 4.19 -24.49 0.61
N TYR A 190 5.36 -24.00 1.03
CA TYR A 190 5.46 -22.68 1.64
C TYR A 190 5.36 -21.52 0.64
N LEU A 191 5.89 -21.69 -0.55
CA LEU A 191 5.83 -20.68 -1.62
C LEU A 191 4.58 -20.81 -2.49
N LYS A 192 3.88 -21.96 -2.44
CA LYS A 192 2.74 -22.26 -3.32
C LYS A 192 1.62 -21.20 -3.26
N PRO A 193 1.19 -20.70 -2.09
CA PRO A 193 0.17 -19.65 -2.03
C PRO A 193 0.59 -18.37 -2.75
N PHE A 194 1.84 -17.99 -2.61
CA PHE A 194 2.40 -16.78 -3.24
C PHE A 194 2.55 -16.95 -4.74
N GLU A 195 3.01 -18.10 -5.19
CA GLU A 195 3.09 -18.44 -6.63
C GLU A 195 1.71 -18.30 -7.30
N MET A 196 0.68 -18.89 -6.70
CA MET A 196 -0.69 -18.81 -7.21
C MET A 196 -1.21 -17.36 -7.20
N SER A 197 -0.92 -16.59 -6.17
CA SER A 197 -1.31 -15.18 -6.09
C SER A 197 -0.68 -14.32 -7.19
N VAL A 198 0.56 -14.62 -7.59
CA VAL A 198 1.21 -13.95 -8.74
C VAL A 198 0.59 -14.41 -10.05
N LYS A 199 0.44 -15.73 -10.26
CA LYS A 199 0.07 -16.29 -11.56
C LYS A 199 -1.42 -16.22 -11.85
N ASP A 200 -2.26 -16.40 -10.83
CA ASP A 200 -3.71 -16.51 -11.00
C ASP A 200 -4.45 -15.19 -10.72
N ALA A 201 -3.84 -14.27 -9.96
CA ALA A 201 -4.45 -13.00 -9.58
C ALA A 201 -3.64 -11.76 -9.99
N ASP A 202 -2.51 -11.93 -10.66
CA ASP A 202 -1.63 -10.81 -11.06
C ASP A 202 -1.37 -9.82 -9.91
N CYS A 203 -0.92 -10.35 -8.76
CA CYS A 203 -0.65 -9.55 -7.58
C CYS A 203 0.51 -8.59 -7.80
N HIS A 204 0.36 -7.31 -7.44
CA HIS A 204 1.35 -6.26 -7.72
C HIS A 204 2.10 -5.73 -6.49
N ALA A 205 1.85 -6.26 -5.30
CA ALA A 205 2.58 -5.90 -4.09
C ALA A 205 2.85 -7.11 -3.20
N VAL A 206 3.99 -7.11 -2.54
CA VAL A 206 4.46 -8.16 -1.64
C VAL A 206 4.96 -7.53 -0.36
N MET A 207 4.65 -8.12 0.79
CA MET A 207 5.35 -7.82 2.03
C MET A 207 6.28 -8.98 2.36
N SER A 208 7.59 -8.72 2.39
CA SER A 208 8.59 -9.72 2.80
C SER A 208 8.53 -9.97 4.31
N SER A 209 9.16 -11.05 4.77
CA SER A 209 9.08 -11.46 6.17
C SER A 209 10.32 -11.08 6.98
N PHE A 210 10.18 -11.07 8.32
CA PHE A 210 11.29 -10.79 9.25
C PHE A 210 12.34 -11.89 9.29
N ASN A 211 11.92 -13.16 9.19
CA ASN A 211 12.78 -14.31 9.42
C ASN A 211 13.88 -14.45 8.37
N TYR A 212 14.87 -15.22 8.73
CA TYR A 212 15.90 -15.68 7.83
C TYR A 212 15.47 -16.97 7.15
N ILE A 213 15.81 -17.12 5.89
CA ILE A 213 15.75 -18.41 5.16
C ILE A 213 17.20 -18.90 5.07
N GLY A 214 17.52 -19.94 5.83
CA GLY A 214 18.91 -20.32 6.06
C GLY A 214 19.68 -19.19 6.73
N SER A 215 20.70 -18.67 6.06
CA SER A 215 21.57 -17.59 6.56
C SER A 215 21.22 -16.20 6.04
N ARG A 216 20.12 -16.04 5.29
CA ARG A 216 19.75 -14.76 4.68
C ARG A 216 18.39 -14.28 5.18
N TRP A 217 18.32 -13.01 5.56
CA TRP A 217 17.04 -12.36 5.80
C TRP A 217 16.13 -12.45 4.55
N ALA A 218 14.87 -12.82 4.70
CA ALA A 218 13.96 -13.02 3.57
C ALA A 218 13.82 -11.78 2.69
N GLY A 219 13.72 -10.57 3.29
CA GLY A 219 13.70 -9.29 2.57
C GLY A 219 15.04 -8.88 1.94
N GLY A 220 16.11 -9.62 2.17
CA GLY A 220 17.43 -9.45 1.55
C GLY A 220 17.92 -10.71 0.80
N CYS A 221 17.02 -11.63 0.49
CA CYS A 221 17.34 -12.88 -0.18
C CYS A 221 17.11 -12.78 -1.70
N LYS A 222 18.20 -12.59 -2.44
CA LYS A 222 18.17 -12.45 -3.90
C LYS A 222 17.53 -13.66 -4.58
N GLU A 223 17.85 -14.85 -4.11
CA GLU A 223 17.35 -16.11 -4.65
C GLU A 223 15.82 -16.16 -4.57
N LEU A 224 15.24 -15.67 -3.47
CA LEU A 224 13.80 -15.61 -3.28
C LEU A 224 13.16 -14.48 -4.09
N LEU A 225 13.67 -13.26 -3.97
CA LEU A 225 13.01 -12.05 -4.47
C LEU A 225 13.25 -11.78 -5.96
N GLN A 226 14.47 -12.03 -6.45
CA GLN A 226 14.80 -11.80 -7.85
C GLN A 226 14.66 -13.06 -8.69
N ASN A 227 15.20 -14.20 -8.24
CA ASN A 227 15.22 -15.38 -9.08
C ASN A 227 13.83 -16.07 -9.11
N VAL A 228 13.25 -16.36 -7.95
CA VAL A 228 11.96 -17.07 -7.88
C VAL A 228 10.80 -16.09 -8.17
N LEU A 229 10.61 -15.06 -7.32
CA LEU A 229 9.45 -14.17 -7.42
C LEU A 229 9.37 -13.47 -8.79
N ARG A 230 10.44 -12.80 -9.21
CA ARG A 230 10.46 -12.03 -10.47
C ARG A 230 10.85 -12.89 -11.68
N GLY A 231 11.89 -13.71 -11.56
CA GLY A 231 12.44 -14.46 -12.67
C GLY A 231 11.59 -15.66 -13.08
N GLU A 232 11.17 -16.50 -12.12
CA GLU A 232 10.41 -17.70 -12.42
C GLU A 232 8.90 -17.45 -12.52
N TRP A 233 8.35 -16.61 -11.64
CA TRP A 233 6.90 -16.35 -11.60
C TRP A 233 6.45 -15.16 -12.43
N GLY A 234 7.38 -14.28 -12.82
CA GLY A 234 7.08 -13.11 -13.63
C GLY A 234 6.42 -11.95 -12.86
N PHE A 235 6.62 -11.88 -11.54
CA PHE A 235 6.04 -10.81 -10.72
C PHE A 235 6.47 -9.44 -11.20
N LEU A 236 5.49 -8.57 -11.50
CA LEU A 236 5.64 -7.16 -11.83
C LEU A 236 4.98 -6.31 -10.74
N GLY A 237 5.77 -5.59 -9.99
CA GLY A 237 5.31 -4.78 -8.87
C GLY A 237 6.43 -4.60 -7.85
N PHE A 238 6.11 -4.15 -6.66
CA PHE A 238 7.12 -3.88 -5.63
C PHE A 238 7.03 -4.82 -4.43
N VAL A 239 8.18 -4.99 -3.79
CA VAL A 239 8.32 -5.72 -2.53
C VAL A 239 8.59 -4.72 -1.41
N GLU A 240 7.67 -4.61 -0.46
CA GLU A 240 7.86 -3.90 0.79
C GLU A 240 8.43 -4.85 1.85
N THR A 241 9.23 -4.33 2.77
CA THR A 241 9.66 -5.12 3.94
C THR A 241 8.51 -5.26 4.93
N ASP A 242 8.55 -6.23 5.84
CA ASP A 242 7.79 -6.15 7.08
C ASP A 242 8.27 -4.95 7.91
N TYR A 243 7.61 -4.61 9.03
CA TYR A 243 7.89 -3.40 9.80
C TYR A 243 9.40 -3.17 9.99
N PHE A 244 9.86 -2.08 9.40
CA PHE A 244 11.28 -1.75 9.32
C PHE A 244 11.72 -0.98 10.57
N GLY A 245 11.82 -1.71 11.68
CA GLY A 245 12.30 -1.19 12.93
C GLY A 245 13.84 -1.17 13.02
N VAL A 246 14.34 -0.73 14.16
CA VAL A 246 15.78 -0.69 14.44
C VAL A 246 16.30 -2.05 14.92
N TYR A 247 16.09 -3.10 14.17
CA TYR A 247 16.51 -4.46 14.54
C TYR A 247 17.98 -4.77 14.22
N GLY A 248 18.66 -3.87 13.50
CA GLY A 248 20.10 -3.96 13.22
C GLY A 248 20.49 -4.87 12.05
N TYR A 249 19.67 -5.83 11.65
CA TYR A 249 19.94 -6.73 10.53
C TYR A 249 19.20 -6.38 9.25
N MET A 250 18.09 -5.66 9.35
CA MET A 250 17.34 -5.17 8.22
C MET A 250 17.92 -3.82 7.78
N THR A 251 18.50 -3.76 6.58
CA THR A 251 19.05 -2.53 6.02
C THR A 251 18.57 -2.31 4.59
N ALA A 252 18.34 -1.06 4.20
CA ALA A 252 17.97 -0.71 2.84
C ALA A 252 19.07 -1.13 1.83
N ASP A 253 20.34 -1.01 2.20
CA ASP A 253 21.44 -1.49 1.34
C ASP A 253 21.30 -2.98 0.98
N GLN A 254 20.96 -3.81 1.96
CA GLN A 254 20.75 -5.24 1.74
C GLN A 254 19.46 -5.50 0.99
N GLY A 255 18.34 -4.89 1.42
CA GLY A 255 17.02 -5.09 0.82
C GLY A 255 17.00 -4.71 -0.66
N VAL A 256 17.33 -3.45 -0.98
CA VAL A 256 17.23 -2.88 -2.33
C VAL A 256 18.15 -3.59 -3.33
N ARG A 257 19.35 -3.96 -2.92
CA ARG A 257 20.28 -4.72 -3.80
C ARG A 257 19.80 -6.13 -4.12
N ASN A 258 18.95 -6.69 -3.30
CA ASN A 258 18.50 -8.08 -3.41
C ASN A 258 17.02 -8.24 -3.80
N GLY A 259 16.29 -7.15 -4.05
CA GLY A 259 14.96 -7.21 -4.64
C GLY A 259 13.80 -6.73 -3.78
N SER A 260 14.05 -6.27 -2.53
CA SER A 260 13.09 -5.41 -1.82
C SER A 260 13.16 -4.00 -2.39
N ASP A 261 12.02 -3.32 -2.46
CA ASP A 261 11.90 -2.02 -3.09
C ASP A 261 11.56 -0.91 -2.11
N LEU A 262 10.82 -1.22 -1.05
CA LEU A 262 10.24 -0.25 -0.13
C LEU A 262 10.47 -0.70 1.31
N MET A 263 10.91 0.22 2.15
CA MET A 263 11.09 -0.04 3.58
C MET A 263 9.82 0.39 4.34
N LEU A 264 9.14 -0.53 5.02
CA LEU A 264 7.98 -0.22 5.86
C LEU A 264 8.43 0.55 7.09
N CYS A 265 8.79 1.80 6.89
CA CYS A 265 9.32 2.70 7.90
C CYS A 265 8.45 3.95 8.00
N THR A 266 8.00 4.29 9.21
CA THR A 266 7.15 5.47 9.46
C THR A 266 7.97 6.72 9.75
N THR A 267 9.16 6.53 10.32
CA THR A 267 10.10 7.61 10.67
C THR A 267 11.50 7.25 10.21
N GLY A 268 12.27 8.22 9.75
CA GLY A 268 13.65 7.97 9.31
C GLY A 268 14.50 7.37 10.44
N ASN A 269 15.35 6.42 10.07
CA ASN A 269 16.36 5.84 10.93
C ASN A 269 17.66 5.57 10.13
N ASP A 270 18.70 5.09 10.78
CA ASP A 270 20.02 4.89 10.14
C ASP A 270 20.02 3.76 9.10
N PHE A 271 18.96 2.93 9.03
CA PHE A 271 18.93 1.71 8.22
C PHE A 271 17.99 1.82 6.99
N ASN A 272 17.08 2.80 6.97
CA ASN A 272 16.04 2.90 5.92
C ASN A 272 16.51 3.61 4.64
N LYS A 273 17.76 3.99 4.56
CA LYS A 273 18.40 4.61 3.39
C LYS A 273 19.61 3.82 2.95
N MET A 274 19.90 3.86 1.66
CA MET A 274 21.16 3.31 1.16
C MET A 274 22.31 4.22 1.55
N THR A 275 23.31 3.66 2.20
CA THR A 275 24.50 4.39 2.72
C THR A 275 25.66 4.35 1.73
N VAL A 276 25.76 3.28 0.93
CA VAL A 276 26.83 3.10 -0.07
C VAL A 276 26.32 3.46 -1.45
N LEU A 277 26.57 4.71 -1.87
CA LEU A 277 26.10 5.24 -3.14
C LEU A 277 27.13 5.03 -4.27
N THR A 278 26.98 3.93 -4.99
CA THR A 278 27.72 3.60 -6.22
C THR A 278 26.78 3.65 -7.43
N ASN A 279 27.30 3.51 -8.64
CA ASN A 279 26.47 3.40 -9.82
C ASN A 279 25.51 2.20 -9.77
N SER A 280 25.96 1.07 -9.19
CA SER A 280 25.10 -0.10 -8.98
C SER A 280 24.00 0.16 -7.95
N SER A 281 24.28 0.94 -6.90
CA SER A 281 23.26 1.34 -5.92
C SER A 281 22.21 2.25 -6.56
N LYS A 282 22.65 3.22 -7.35
CA LYS A 282 21.74 4.11 -8.08
C LYS A 282 20.83 3.31 -9.00
N GLN A 283 21.39 2.36 -9.75
CA GLN A 283 20.59 1.51 -10.62
C GLN A 283 19.60 0.64 -9.84
N ALA A 284 19.99 0.08 -8.69
CA ALA A 284 19.09 -0.67 -7.83
C ALA A 284 17.95 0.21 -7.30
N MET A 285 18.24 1.44 -6.84
CA MET A 285 17.21 2.39 -6.41
C MET A 285 16.26 2.78 -7.53
N ARG A 286 16.77 3.00 -8.77
CA ARG A 286 15.93 3.28 -9.95
C ARG A 286 14.99 2.12 -10.24
N THR A 287 15.49 0.89 -10.18
CA THR A 287 14.65 -0.31 -10.37
C THR A 287 13.56 -0.38 -9.30
N SER A 288 13.91 -0.15 -8.04
CA SER A 288 12.92 -0.14 -6.95
C SER A 288 11.90 0.98 -7.12
N ALA A 289 12.33 2.19 -7.46
CA ALA A 289 11.42 3.31 -7.75
C ALA A 289 10.47 2.98 -8.91
N LYS A 290 10.97 2.36 -10.00
CA LYS A 290 10.13 1.89 -11.11
C LYS A 290 9.07 0.90 -10.65
N ASN A 291 9.45 -0.10 -9.86
CA ASN A 291 8.53 -1.09 -9.32
C ASN A 291 7.39 -0.46 -8.51
N ILE A 292 7.73 0.49 -7.64
CA ILE A 292 6.75 1.24 -6.84
C ILE A 292 5.86 2.10 -7.74
N LEU A 293 6.45 2.88 -8.64
CA LEU A 293 5.72 3.76 -9.55
C LEU A 293 4.77 2.98 -10.46
N TYR A 294 5.21 1.86 -11.02
CA TYR A 294 4.39 1.00 -11.87
C TYR A 294 3.10 0.55 -11.16
N THR A 295 3.21 0.04 -9.94
CA THR A 295 2.05 -0.40 -9.17
C THR A 295 1.15 0.78 -8.79
N VAL A 296 1.72 1.87 -8.29
CA VAL A 296 0.96 3.02 -7.78
C VAL A 296 0.22 3.75 -8.89
N VAL A 297 0.84 3.96 -10.05
CA VAL A 297 0.21 4.62 -11.21
C VAL A 297 -0.98 3.81 -11.73
N ASN A 298 -0.89 2.50 -11.69
CA ASN A 298 -1.98 1.61 -12.11
C ASN A 298 -3.07 1.40 -11.04
N SER A 299 -2.87 1.92 -9.82
CA SER A 299 -3.83 1.82 -8.73
C SER A 299 -4.92 2.91 -8.77
N ARG A 300 -5.89 2.79 -7.85
CA ARG A 300 -6.93 3.80 -7.63
C ARG A 300 -6.40 5.20 -7.27
N ALA A 301 -5.17 5.30 -6.77
CA ALA A 301 -4.57 6.59 -6.42
C ALA A 301 -4.47 7.55 -7.62
N TYR A 302 -4.42 7.01 -8.83
CA TYR A 302 -4.33 7.76 -10.08
C TYR A 302 -5.61 7.74 -10.91
N GLU A 303 -6.74 7.33 -10.35
CA GLU A 303 -8.04 7.54 -10.96
C GLU A 303 -8.41 9.03 -10.92
N ALA A 304 -9.04 9.53 -11.98
CA ALA A 304 -9.30 10.96 -12.14
C ALA A 304 -10.07 11.58 -10.97
N GLU A 305 -10.99 10.84 -10.38
CA GLU A 305 -11.78 11.25 -9.22
C GLU A 305 -10.94 11.37 -7.93
N ASN A 306 -9.90 10.56 -7.79
CA ASN A 306 -9.00 10.58 -6.62
C ASN A 306 -7.92 11.66 -6.76
N LEU A 307 -7.46 11.94 -7.98
CA LEU A 307 -6.52 13.04 -8.26
C LEU A 307 -7.17 14.42 -8.08
N ASN A 308 -8.45 14.52 -8.39
CA ASN A 308 -9.24 15.74 -8.27
C ASN A 308 -10.58 15.43 -7.56
N PRO A 309 -10.56 15.14 -6.27
CA PRO A 309 -11.75 14.63 -5.56
C PRO A 309 -12.90 15.65 -5.45
N GLY A 310 -12.70 16.86 -5.94
CA GLY A 310 -13.67 17.93 -5.77
C GLY A 310 -13.91 18.27 -4.30
N MET A 311 -14.94 19.07 -4.04
CA MET A 311 -15.30 19.40 -2.68
C MET A 311 -16.14 18.29 -2.05
N ALA A 312 -15.73 17.77 -0.91
CA ALA A 312 -16.46 16.72 -0.19
C ALA A 312 -17.93 17.14 0.06
N LYS A 313 -18.87 16.22 -0.15
CA LYS A 313 -20.33 16.50 -0.04
C LYS A 313 -20.71 17.15 1.29
N TRP A 314 -20.13 16.71 2.40
CA TRP A 314 -20.38 17.32 3.71
C TRP A 314 -19.93 18.78 3.80
N LYS A 315 -18.82 19.16 3.14
CA LYS A 315 -18.36 20.54 3.07
C LYS A 315 -19.33 21.41 2.28
N ILE A 316 -19.89 20.91 1.20
CA ILE A 316 -20.90 21.61 0.42
C ILE A 316 -22.15 21.85 1.27
N VAL A 317 -22.59 20.84 2.03
CA VAL A 317 -23.73 20.97 2.95
C VAL A 317 -23.42 21.97 4.06
N LEU A 318 -22.24 21.94 4.64
CA LEU A 318 -21.82 22.87 5.69
C LEU A 318 -21.80 24.33 5.18
N ILE A 319 -21.17 24.57 4.04
CA ILE A 319 -21.16 25.91 3.41
C ILE A 319 -22.60 26.37 3.13
N GLY A 320 -23.46 25.49 2.63
CA GLY A 320 -24.88 25.81 2.43
C GLY A 320 -25.59 26.20 3.72
N ALA A 321 -25.36 25.48 4.81
CA ALA A 321 -25.91 25.80 6.12
C ALA A 321 -25.38 27.16 6.67
N ASP A 322 -24.09 27.42 6.51
CA ASP A 322 -23.47 28.68 6.92
C ASP A 322 -24.04 29.88 6.14
N VAL A 323 -24.26 29.72 4.82
CA VAL A 323 -24.89 30.78 4.00
C VAL A 323 -26.33 31.06 4.46
N VAL A 324 -27.12 29.99 4.73
CA VAL A 324 -28.48 30.14 5.24
C VAL A 324 -28.50 30.84 6.60
N ALA A 325 -27.61 30.46 7.52
CA ALA A 325 -27.48 31.09 8.82
C ALA A 325 -27.11 32.58 8.71
N ALA A 326 -26.17 32.91 7.84
CA ALA A 326 -25.80 34.32 7.59
C ALA A 326 -26.96 35.13 7.05
N LEU A 327 -27.73 34.61 6.12
CA LEU A 327 -28.91 35.28 5.56
C LEU A 327 -30.00 35.49 6.63
N LEU A 328 -30.22 34.54 7.52
CA LEU A 328 -31.15 34.65 8.63
C LEU A 328 -30.71 35.75 9.61
N ILE A 329 -29.41 35.82 9.96
CA ILE A 329 -28.86 36.84 10.85
C ILE A 329 -29.09 38.25 10.22
N VAL A 330 -28.71 38.42 8.96
CA VAL A 330 -28.90 39.69 8.23
C VAL A 330 -30.39 40.08 8.20
N GLY A 331 -31.30 39.16 7.96
CA GLY A 331 -32.73 39.37 7.98
C GLY A 331 -33.27 39.80 9.35
N LEU A 332 -32.78 39.16 10.41
CA LEU A 332 -33.13 39.53 11.79
C LEU A 332 -32.60 40.90 12.15
N GLU A 333 -31.36 41.22 11.80
CA GLU A 333 -30.77 42.56 12.04
C GLU A 333 -31.53 43.65 11.28
N TYR A 334 -31.87 43.41 10.01
CA TYR A 334 -32.68 44.34 9.23
C TYR A 334 -34.04 44.61 9.87
N THR A 335 -34.73 43.59 10.34
CA THR A 335 -36.03 43.72 11.01
C THR A 335 -35.91 44.44 12.34
N ALA A 336 -34.86 44.17 13.11
CA ALA A 336 -34.57 44.88 14.38
C ALA A 336 -34.31 46.38 14.17
N ILE A 337 -33.50 46.73 13.17
CA ILE A 337 -33.20 48.12 12.81
C ILE A 337 -34.49 48.84 12.32
N LYS A 338 -35.28 48.17 11.50
CA LYS A 338 -36.56 48.73 11.00
C LYS A 338 -37.52 49.00 12.15
N ASN A 339 -37.66 48.05 13.08
CA ASN A 339 -38.54 48.23 14.25
C ASN A 339 -38.01 49.30 15.21
N TYR A 340 -36.69 49.39 15.38
CA TYR A 340 -36.08 50.45 16.18
C TYR A 340 -36.36 51.84 15.60
N LYS A 341 -36.18 52.02 14.29
CA LYS A 341 -36.47 53.31 13.63
C LYS A 341 -37.94 53.68 13.75
N LYS A 342 -38.86 52.73 13.56
CA LYS A 342 -40.30 52.99 13.71
C LYS A 342 -40.67 53.42 15.12
N ARG A 343 -40.13 52.80 16.16
CA ARG A 343 -40.35 53.23 17.58
C ARG A 343 -39.82 54.60 17.85
N LYS A 344 -38.67 54.97 17.29
CA LYS A 344 -38.09 56.29 17.47
C LYS A 344 -38.92 57.38 16.81
N GLU A 345 -39.50 57.14 15.63
CA GLU A 345 -40.43 58.06 14.96
C GLU A 345 -41.71 58.24 15.79
N GLU A 346 -42.25 57.12 16.35
CA GLU A 346 -43.43 57.18 17.21
C GLU A 346 -43.18 57.96 18.54
N GLU A 347 -41.95 57.93 19.07
CA GLU A 347 -41.55 58.73 20.29
C GLU A 347 -41.31 60.21 19.99
N GLU A 348 -40.96 60.57 18.77
CA GLU A 348 -40.73 61.97 18.35
C GLU A 348 -42.06 62.68 17.95
N GLU A 349 -43.17 61.93 17.73
CA GLU A 349 -44.50 62.48 17.42
C GLU A 349 -45.37 62.74 18.67
N VAL A 350 -44.92 62.38 19.88
CA VAL A 350 -45.57 62.60 21.17
C VAL A 350 -44.91 63.79 21.91
#